data_72bd8d5253b7601df0e682cf44d2d0f4
#
_entry.id   72bd8d5253b7601df0e682cf44d2d0f4
#
_cell.length_a   1.000
_cell.length_b   1.000
_cell.length_c   1.000
_cell.angle_alpha   90.00
_cell.angle_beta   90.00
_cell.angle_gamma   90.00
#
_symmetry.space_group_name_H-M   'P 1'
#
loop_
_entity.id
_entity.type
_entity.pdbx_description
1 polymer ?
#
loop_
_entity_poly.entity_id
_entity_poly.type
_entity_poly.pdbx_seq_one_letter_code
_entity_poly.pdbx_strand_id
1 'polypeptide(L)'
;MKRFSAGLVLMLLCTFSIFAQNKVITVSGRVVESDTKEPAAQATVQLLSLPDSAYAAGIASSNQGWFTLPKVKAGKYVLKVSYIGFRTKLVPVQLSANATDKKLGTITLDPDAVMLKEAVITAEAPQVVVKEDTLEYNLSLIHISE
;
A
#
# COMPACT_ATOMS: atom_id res chain seq x y z
N MET A 1 -43.54 0.38 50.32
CA MET A 1 -42.30 -0.34 50.05
C MET A 1 -42.10 -0.80 48.61
N LYS A 2 -43.15 -1.00 47.82
CA LYS A 2 -43.03 -1.45 46.42
C LYS A 2 -42.53 -0.36 45.43
N ARG A 3 -42.60 0.90 45.79
CA ARG A 3 -42.19 2.03 44.94
C ARG A 3 -40.71 2.37 44.97
N PHE A 4 -39.98 1.99 46.04
CA PHE A 4 -38.53 2.20 46.16
C PHE A 4 -37.70 1.18 45.41
N SER A 5 -38.25 -0.02 45.18
CA SER A 5 -37.53 -1.10 44.47
C SER A 5 -37.37 -0.82 42.96
N ALA A 6 -38.38 -0.16 42.35
CA ALA A 6 -38.31 0.17 40.90
C ALA A 6 -37.28 1.24 40.60
N GLY A 7 -37.08 2.22 41.48
CA GLY A 7 -36.05 3.26 41.33
C GLY A 7 -34.64 2.72 41.46
N LEU A 8 -34.43 1.76 42.37
CA LEU A 8 -33.12 1.13 42.56
C LEU A 8 -32.74 0.25 41.38
N VAL A 9 -33.69 -0.47 40.77
CA VAL A 9 -33.47 -1.30 39.58
C VAL A 9 -33.20 -0.43 38.36
N LEU A 10 -33.90 0.70 38.20
CA LEU A 10 -33.67 1.64 37.12
C LEU A 10 -32.28 2.32 37.22
N MET A 11 -31.83 2.62 38.44
CA MET A 11 -30.52 3.21 38.70
C MET A 11 -29.37 2.20 38.44
N LEU A 12 -29.63 0.91 38.68
CA LEU A 12 -28.67 -0.17 38.41
C LEU A 12 -28.49 -0.47 36.92
N LEU A 13 -29.53 -0.21 36.10
CA LEU A 13 -29.49 -0.39 34.65
C LEU A 13 -28.69 0.72 33.93
N CYS A 14 -28.53 1.89 34.55
CA CYS A 14 -27.75 2.99 33.95
C CYS A 14 -26.24 2.86 34.10
N THR A 15 -25.73 1.94 34.93
CA THR A 15 -24.28 1.78 35.17
C THR A 15 -23.58 0.87 34.18
N PHE A 16 -24.29 0.22 33.26
CA PHE A 16 -23.70 -0.65 32.22
C PHE A 16 -23.41 0.05 30.90
N SER A 17 -23.33 1.38 30.88
CA SER A 17 -22.68 2.08 29.77
C SER A 17 -21.18 1.90 29.91
N ILE A 18 -20.71 0.66 29.81
CA ILE A 18 -19.30 0.36 29.60
C ILE A 18 -18.98 0.95 28.22
N PHE A 19 -18.38 2.13 28.24
CA PHE A 19 -17.73 2.69 27.07
C PHE A 19 -16.72 1.64 26.58
N ALA A 20 -17.11 0.88 25.56
CA ALA A 20 -16.14 0.15 24.76
C ALA A 20 -15.26 1.22 24.10
N GLN A 21 -14.26 1.69 24.85
CA GLN A 21 -13.23 2.56 24.30
C GLN A 21 -12.52 1.74 23.25
N ASN A 22 -12.91 1.95 21.99
CA ASN A 22 -12.20 1.42 20.86
C ASN A 22 -10.79 2.02 20.88
N LYS A 23 -9.89 1.35 21.62
CA LYS A 23 -8.51 1.76 21.72
C LYS A 23 -7.91 1.74 20.33
N VAL A 24 -7.47 2.90 19.88
CA VAL A 24 -6.87 3.07 18.57
C VAL A 24 -5.36 2.94 18.69
N ILE A 25 -4.75 2.31 17.70
CA ILE A 25 -3.33 1.98 17.65
C ILE A 25 -2.71 2.77 16.51
N THR A 26 -1.54 3.31 16.71
CA THR A 26 -0.74 3.94 15.66
C THR A 26 0.26 2.93 15.11
N VAL A 27 0.22 2.69 13.80
CA VAL A 27 1.18 1.81 13.12
C VAL A 27 2.20 2.67 12.39
N SER A 28 3.47 2.46 12.62
CA SER A 28 4.55 3.22 12.01
C SER A 28 5.69 2.34 11.51
N GLY A 29 6.42 2.83 10.51
CA GLY A 29 7.57 2.14 9.95
C GLY A 29 8.31 2.99 8.94
N ARG A 30 9.32 2.41 8.32
CA ARG A 30 10.11 3.04 7.28
C ARG A 30 10.22 2.11 6.08
N VAL A 31 10.08 2.65 4.89
CA VAL A 31 10.22 1.93 3.62
C VAL A 31 11.51 2.35 2.95
N VAL A 32 12.32 1.37 2.55
CA VAL A 32 13.59 1.59 1.85
C VAL A 32 13.75 0.60 0.70
N GLU A 33 14.57 0.96 -0.27
CA GLU A 33 14.98 0.06 -1.35
C GLU A 33 15.96 -1.01 -0.85
N SER A 34 15.92 -2.21 -1.40
CA SER A 34 16.82 -3.30 -0.97
C SER A 34 18.26 -3.07 -1.41
N ASP A 35 18.47 -2.51 -2.57
CA ASP A 35 19.78 -2.38 -3.21
C ASP A 35 20.54 -1.16 -2.70
N THR A 36 19.94 0.01 -2.83
CA THR A 36 20.58 1.29 -2.49
C THR A 36 20.47 1.65 -1.02
N LYS A 37 19.52 1.03 -0.29
CA LYS A 37 19.09 1.42 1.08
C LYS A 37 18.52 2.85 1.16
N GLU A 38 18.26 3.44 0.01
CA GLU A 38 17.63 4.75 -0.06
C GLU A 38 16.16 4.71 0.41
N PRO A 39 15.65 5.80 0.95
CA PRO A 39 14.25 5.86 1.37
C PRO A 39 13.32 5.84 0.15
N ALA A 40 12.36 4.92 0.13
CA ALA A 40 11.30 4.90 -0.87
C ALA A 40 10.31 6.05 -0.60
N ALA A 41 10.56 7.21 -1.20
CA ALA A 41 9.71 8.39 -1.07
C ALA A 41 8.40 8.22 -1.85
N GLN A 42 7.27 8.61 -1.24
CA GLN A 42 5.94 8.50 -1.83
C GLN A 42 5.50 7.04 -2.15
N ALA A 43 6.10 6.04 -1.49
CA ALA A 43 5.62 4.67 -1.58
C ALA A 43 4.22 4.56 -0.96
N THR A 44 3.33 3.86 -1.64
CA THR A 44 1.96 3.66 -1.17
C THR A 44 1.93 2.56 -0.11
N VAL A 45 1.49 2.90 1.08
CA VAL A 45 1.34 1.99 2.22
C VAL A 45 -0.15 1.83 2.52
N GLN A 46 -0.67 0.62 2.41
CA GLN A 46 -2.07 0.29 2.68
C GLN A 46 -2.15 -0.80 3.74
N LEU A 47 -3.07 -0.64 4.67
CA LEU A 47 -3.39 -1.64 5.67
C LEU A 47 -4.73 -2.29 5.32
N LEU A 48 -4.71 -3.60 5.12
CA LEU A 48 -5.87 -4.40 4.74
C LEU A 48 -6.26 -5.31 5.90
N SER A 49 -7.53 -5.33 6.28
CA SER A 49 -8.02 -6.20 7.35
C SER A 49 -8.18 -7.64 6.88
N LEU A 50 -7.89 -8.60 7.73
CA LEU A 50 -8.14 -10.00 7.47
C LEU A 50 -9.44 -10.47 8.15
N PRO A 51 -10.20 -11.43 7.53
CA PRO A 51 -9.85 -12.22 6.33
C PRO A 51 -10.20 -11.55 4.99
N ASP A 52 -11.05 -10.52 4.99
CA ASP A 52 -11.73 -9.99 3.78
C ASP A 52 -10.84 -9.09 2.91
N SER A 53 -9.61 -8.80 3.35
CA SER A 53 -8.70 -7.85 2.70
C SER A 53 -9.33 -6.46 2.49
N ALA A 54 -10.28 -6.09 3.35
CA ALA A 54 -10.93 -4.79 3.28
C ALA A 54 -9.95 -3.68 3.65
N TYR A 55 -10.03 -2.56 2.95
CA TYR A 55 -9.20 -1.39 3.22
C TYR A 55 -9.49 -0.82 4.61
N ALA A 56 -8.47 -0.74 5.45
CA ALA A 56 -8.58 -0.19 6.80
C ALA A 56 -7.95 1.20 6.91
N ALA A 57 -6.76 1.40 6.37
CA ALA A 57 -6.05 2.67 6.38
C ALA A 57 -4.97 2.69 5.29
N GLY A 58 -4.52 3.88 4.89
CA GLY A 58 -3.42 4.02 3.95
C GLY A 58 -2.83 5.42 3.94
N ILE A 59 -1.56 5.49 3.58
CA ILE A 59 -0.80 6.73 3.47
C ILE A 59 0.36 6.54 2.48
N ALA A 60 0.85 7.64 1.91
CA ALA A 60 2.13 7.64 1.21
C ALA A 60 3.27 7.87 2.19
N SER A 61 4.41 7.21 1.99
CA SER A 61 5.60 7.46 2.79
C SER A 61 6.15 8.87 2.55
N SER A 62 6.81 9.43 3.55
CA SER A 62 7.49 10.72 3.44
C SER A 62 8.72 10.63 2.52
N ASN A 63 9.34 11.77 2.23
CA ASN A 63 10.60 11.83 1.47
C ASN A 63 11.75 11.03 2.10
N GLN A 64 11.67 10.74 3.39
CA GLN A 64 12.63 9.91 4.12
C GLN A 64 12.15 8.45 4.28
N GLY A 65 11.08 8.07 3.60
CA GLY A 65 10.50 6.73 3.63
C GLY A 65 9.67 6.41 4.88
N TRP A 66 9.45 7.34 5.81
CA TRP A 66 8.64 7.12 7.00
C TRP A 66 7.15 7.16 6.69
N PHE A 67 6.40 6.28 7.36
CA PHE A 67 4.94 6.30 7.33
C PHE A 67 4.36 6.13 8.73
N THR A 68 3.18 6.68 8.94
CA THR A 68 2.44 6.58 10.20
C THR A 68 0.96 6.48 9.90
N LEU A 69 0.34 5.37 10.29
CA LEU A 69 -1.10 5.09 10.15
C LEU A 69 -1.75 5.25 11.53
N PRO A 70 -2.40 6.37 11.80
CA PRO A 70 -3.08 6.61 13.06
C PRO A 70 -4.45 5.94 13.10
N LYS A 71 -5.00 5.78 14.30
CA LYS A 71 -6.39 5.36 14.56
C LYS A 71 -6.77 3.99 13.98
N VAL A 72 -5.84 3.04 13.97
CA VAL A 72 -6.13 1.66 13.57
C VAL A 72 -6.71 0.89 14.75
N LYS A 73 -7.71 0.07 14.52
CA LYS A 73 -8.31 -0.80 15.54
C LYS A 73 -7.44 -2.04 15.78
N ALA A 74 -7.61 -2.68 16.93
CA ALA A 74 -6.99 -3.98 17.17
C ALA A 74 -7.54 -5.04 16.20
N GLY A 75 -6.67 -5.94 15.70
CA GLY A 75 -7.07 -6.97 14.75
C GLY A 75 -5.88 -7.54 13.98
N LYS A 76 -6.20 -8.40 13.03
CA LYS A 76 -5.22 -8.98 12.10
C LYS A 76 -5.29 -8.25 10.76
N TYR A 77 -4.15 -7.85 10.26
CA TYR A 77 -4.01 -7.05 9.03
C TYR A 77 -2.87 -7.57 8.16
N VAL A 78 -2.91 -7.17 6.91
CA VAL A 78 -1.78 -7.23 6.00
C VAL A 78 -1.42 -5.81 5.58
N LEU A 79 -0.18 -5.42 5.80
CA LEU A 79 0.36 -4.18 5.27
C LEU A 79 0.84 -4.44 3.84
N LYS A 80 0.24 -3.77 2.88
CA LYS A 80 0.62 -3.79 1.48
C LYS A 80 1.42 -2.54 1.17
N VAL A 81 2.66 -2.72 0.77
CA VAL A 81 3.55 -1.63 0.37
C VAL A 81 3.86 -1.75 -1.11
N SER A 82 3.58 -0.71 -1.87
CA SER A 82 3.86 -0.64 -3.31
C SER A 82 4.61 0.64 -3.66
N TYR A 83 5.58 0.50 -4.54
CA TYR A 83 6.41 1.60 -5.04
C TYR A 83 6.74 1.35 -6.51
N ILE A 84 6.80 2.42 -7.30
CA ILE A 84 7.05 2.30 -8.75
C ILE A 84 8.43 1.68 -9.02
N GLY A 85 8.49 0.66 -9.89
CA GLY A 85 9.73 -0.07 -10.20
C GLY A 85 10.10 -1.16 -9.19
N PHE A 86 9.27 -1.38 -8.16
CA PHE A 86 9.52 -2.37 -7.11
C PHE A 86 8.37 -3.35 -6.96
N ARG A 87 8.69 -4.55 -6.51
CA ARG A 87 7.68 -5.56 -6.20
C ARG A 87 6.84 -5.16 -4.99
N THR A 88 5.55 -5.33 -5.10
CA THR A 88 4.63 -5.13 -3.97
C THR A 88 4.98 -6.07 -2.83
N LYS A 89 5.19 -5.53 -1.64
CA LYS A 89 5.47 -6.29 -0.42
C LYS A 89 4.24 -6.39 0.47
N LEU A 90 4.01 -7.58 0.96
CA LEU A 90 2.94 -7.88 1.91
C LEU A 90 3.55 -8.29 3.24
N VAL A 91 3.21 -7.58 4.31
CA VAL A 91 3.71 -7.83 5.65
C VAL A 91 2.54 -8.12 6.58
N PRO A 92 2.44 -9.32 7.18
CA PRO A 92 1.40 -9.61 8.15
C PRO A 92 1.61 -8.77 9.42
N VAL A 93 0.53 -8.14 9.90
CA VAL A 93 0.55 -7.28 11.09
C VAL A 93 -0.56 -7.70 12.03
N GLN A 94 -0.21 -8.00 13.26
CA GLN A 94 -1.16 -8.27 14.32
C GLN A 94 -1.12 -7.14 15.35
N LEU A 95 -2.28 -6.52 15.58
CA LEU A 95 -2.45 -5.41 16.50
C LEU A 95 -3.23 -5.90 17.73
N SER A 96 -2.57 -5.92 18.88
CA SER A 96 -3.18 -6.29 20.15
C SER A 96 -3.97 -5.12 20.73
N ALA A 97 -5.12 -5.41 21.35
CA ALA A 97 -5.96 -4.39 21.99
C ALA A 97 -5.25 -3.63 23.13
N ASN A 98 -4.17 -4.17 23.67
CA ASN A 98 -3.39 -3.54 24.73
C ASN A 98 -2.29 -2.60 24.21
N ALA A 99 -2.00 -2.63 22.89
CA ALA A 99 -0.97 -1.78 22.30
C ALA A 99 -1.54 -0.37 22.02
N THR A 100 -0.69 0.63 22.20
CA THR A 100 -0.98 2.02 21.83
C THR A 100 -0.32 2.36 20.49
N ASP A 101 0.82 1.74 20.23
CA ASP A 101 1.61 1.90 19.02
C ASP A 101 2.21 0.56 18.58
N LYS A 102 2.40 0.42 17.29
CA LYS A 102 3.08 -0.72 16.66
C LYS A 102 4.12 -0.20 15.68
N LYS A 103 5.38 -0.39 16.03
CA LYS A 103 6.51 -0.08 15.14
C LYS A 103 6.86 -1.32 14.32
N LEU A 104 6.79 -1.23 13.01
CA LEU A 104 7.10 -2.33 12.08
C LEU A 104 8.59 -2.35 11.67
N GLY A 105 9.35 -1.33 12.08
CA GLY A 105 10.75 -1.21 11.69
C GLY A 105 10.92 -0.81 10.22
N THR A 106 12.01 -1.28 9.63
CA THR A 106 12.34 -0.99 8.23
C THR A 106 11.82 -2.10 7.31
N ILE A 107 11.05 -1.71 6.31
CA ILE A 107 10.52 -2.59 5.27
C ILE A 107 11.34 -2.33 4.00
N THR A 108 12.02 -3.36 3.52
CA THR A 108 12.80 -3.29 2.30
C THR A 108 11.97 -3.74 1.09
N LEU A 109 12.02 -2.99 0.00
CA LEU A 109 11.38 -3.32 -1.27
C LEU A 109 12.41 -3.82 -2.26
N ASP A 110 12.10 -4.93 -2.92
CA ASP A 110 12.96 -5.52 -3.94
C ASP A 110 12.59 -4.99 -5.32
N PRO A 111 13.57 -4.58 -6.17
CA PRO A 111 13.28 -4.07 -7.50
C PRO A 111 12.55 -5.12 -8.35
N ASP A 112 11.62 -4.68 -9.18
CA ASP A 112 10.96 -5.55 -10.13
C ASP A 112 11.76 -5.60 -11.44
N ALA A 113 12.57 -6.64 -11.57
CA ALA A 113 13.43 -6.84 -12.74
C ALA A 113 12.65 -6.95 -14.06
N VAL A 114 11.38 -7.33 -14.02
CA VAL A 114 10.52 -7.41 -15.22
C VAL A 114 10.17 -6.00 -15.69
N MET A 115 9.74 -5.13 -14.79
CA MET A 115 9.43 -3.74 -15.12
C MET A 115 10.67 -2.96 -15.62
N LEU A 116 11.85 -3.21 -15.04
CA LEU A 116 13.10 -2.58 -15.47
C LEU A 116 13.50 -3.03 -16.88
N LYS A 117 13.28 -4.29 -17.25
CA LYS A 117 13.52 -4.80 -18.60
C LYS A 117 12.57 -4.20 -19.62
N GLU A 118 11.30 -4.05 -19.31
CA GLU A 118 10.32 -3.40 -20.20
C GLU A 118 10.63 -1.92 -20.40
N ALA A 119 11.04 -1.21 -19.34
CA ALA A 119 11.47 0.19 -19.45
C ALA A 119 12.73 0.36 -20.33
N VAL A 120 13.69 -0.57 -20.27
CA VAL A 120 14.89 -0.56 -21.13
C VAL A 120 14.54 -0.87 -22.59
N ILE A 121 13.63 -1.81 -22.85
CA ILE A 121 13.16 -2.12 -24.21
C ILE A 121 12.39 -0.95 -24.82
N THR A 122 11.65 -0.18 -24.03
CA THR A 122 10.91 1.00 -24.50
C THR A 122 11.86 2.20 -24.73
N ALA A 123 13.00 2.27 -24.03
CA ALA A 123 14.01 3.31 -24.22
C ALA A 123 14.90 3.04 -25.44
N GLU A 124 15.08 1.79 -25.86
CA GLU A 124 15.57 1.45 -27.19
C GLU A 124 14.38 1.60 -28.16
N ALA A 125 14.04 2.84 -28.52
CA ALA A 125 13.23 3.09 -29.68
C ALA A 125 13.85 2.29 -30.83
N PRO A 126 13.09 1.46 -31.55
CA PRO A 126 13.61 0.81 -32.72
C PRO A 126 14.14 1.95 -33.59
N GLN A 127 15.43 1.97 -33.83
CA GLN A 127 15.96 2.73 -34.92
C GLN A 127 15.14 2.24 -36.13
N VAL A 128 14.23 3.08 -36.61
CA VAL A 128 13.62 2.87 -37.90
C VAL A 128 14.80 2.95 -38.86
N VAL A 129 15.43 1.80 -39.09
CA VAL A 129 16.31 1.62 -40.23
C VAL A 129 15.35 1.73 -41.40
N VAL A 130 15.19 2.93 -41.90
CA VAL A 130 14.61 3.18 -43.23
C VAL A 130 15.60 2.47 -44.14
N LYS A 131 15.35 1.20 -44.41
CA LYS A 131 16.08 0.51 -45.47
C LYS A 131 15.68 1.26 -46.73
N GLU A 132 16.64 1.82 -47.38
CA GLU A 132 16.48 2.46 -48.68
C GLU A 132 15.71 1.56 -49.68
N ASP A 133 15.87 0.25 -49.53
CA ASP A 133 15.12 -0.78 -50.27
C ASP A 133 13.58 -0.60 -50.23
N THR A 134 13.02 -0.07 -49.14
CA THR A 134 11.56 0.14 -49.05
C THR A 134 11.13 1.31 -49.87
N LEU A 135 11.96 2.33 -50.06
CA LEU A 135 11.69 3.47 -50.92
C LEU A 135 11.77 3.10 -52.41
N GLU A 136 12.77 2.28 -52.79
CA GLU A 136 12.87 1.77 -54.15
C GLU A 136 11.68 0.89 -54.55
N TYR A 137 11.21 0.07 -53.62
CA TYR A 137 10.04 -0.78 -53.84
C TYR A 137 8.75 0.05 -54.11
N ASN A 138 8.57 1.10 -53.37
CA ASN A 138 7.42 2.00 -53.55
C ASN A 138 7.48 2.77 -54.91
N LEU A 139 8.66 3.19 -55.31
CA LEU A 139 8.84 3.83 -56.61
C LEU A 139 8.56 2.88 -57.79
N SER A 140 8.92 1.61 -57.63
CA SER A 140 8.63 0.55 -58.60
C SER A 140 7.11 0.29 -58.75
N LEU A 141 6.36 0.32 -57.65
CA LEU A 141 4.90 0.19 -57.66
C LEU A 141 4.21 1.37 -58.34
N ILE A 142 4.71 2.57 -58.18
CA ILE A 142 4.16 3.77 -58.88
C ILE A 142 4.42 3.69 -60.37
N HIS A 143 5.54 3.11 -60.82
CA HIS A 143 5.87 2.93 -62.21
C HIS A 143 5.02 1.86 -62.93
N ILE A 144 4.48 0.91 -62.21
CA ILE A 144 3.64 -0.19 -62.79
C ILE A 144 2.19 0.27 -63.01
N SER A 145 1.76 1.36 -62.42
CA SER A 145 0.39 1.87 -62.49
C SER A 145 0.13 2.79 -63.71
N GLU A 146 1.11 3.02 -64.57
CA GLU A 146 0.94 3.64 -65.86
C GLU A 146 0.79 2.56 -66.98
#